data_c6a69e0eb68c9cd4f866f3da74e5df5e
#
_entry.id   c6a69e0eb68c9cd4f866f3da74e5df5e
#
_cell.length_a   1.000
_cell.length_b   1.000
_cell.length_c   1.000
_cell.angle_alpha   90.00
_cell.angle_beta   90.00
_cell.angle_gamma   90.00
#
_symmetry.space_group_name_H-M   'P 1'
#
loop_
_entity.id
_entity.type
_entity.pdbx_description
1 polymer ?
#
loop_
_entity_poly.entity_id
_entity_poly.type
_entity_poly.pdbx_seq_one_letter_code
_entity_poly.pdbx_strand_id
1 'polypeptide(L)'
;RRKSASLKPREAPKRRCFAPAQTPAPQQGQGGIPLMYGEDPGMTTPEHDAHWYDRMYNNRAMVPDFGQYFDRWVRESATARSQACSTSVAYGTHSTETLDIFPAAGPKAPVVLFIHGGYWRSLDKSDHSFVAPALVGQGACVVVPNYALCPAVTISDIVMQMVKALAWVWRCIDRWGGDPSRIHIAGHSAGGHLAAMMMACQWQRYQPDLPADLVKSVLSISGLYELDSVMRSPMLQSALHLTQEQVLRCSPAWMPSPASGSLISVAGALESDAFIRHNHLIQEAWGRERIP
;
A
#
# COMPACT_ATOMS: atom_id res chain seq x y z
N ARG A 1 -27.58 53.56 -15.22
CA ARG A 1 -26.36 52.70 -15.37
C ARG A 1 -25.97 52.23 -14.00
N ARG A 2 -26.35 50.98 -13.63
CA ARG A 2 -25.89 50.30 -12.40
C ARG A 2 -24.60 49.54 -12.75
N LYS A 3 -23.52 49.84 -12.00
CA LYS A 3 -22.25 49.09 -12.10
C LYS A 3 -22.42 47.78 -11.36
N SER A 4 -22.25 46.65 -12.07
CA SER A 4 -22.17 45.34 -11.48
C SER A 4 -20.78 45.17 -10.84
N ALA A 5 -20.74 44.97 -9.51
CA ALA A 5 -19.51 44.57 -8.81
C ALA A 5 -19.28 43.07 -9.02
N SER A 6 -18.19 42.73 -9.68
CA SER A 6 -17.73 41.32 -9.80
C SER A 6 -17.13 40.92 -8.45
N LEU A 7 -17.78 39.97 -7.76
CA LEU A 7 -17.22 39.30 -6.61
C LEU A 7 -16.12 38.35 -7.08
N LYS A 8 -14.87 38.63 -6.70
CA LYS A 8 -13.75 37.66 -6.87
C LYS A 8 -14.00 36.44 -5.99
N PRO A 9 -13.76 35.24 -6.48
CA PRO A 9 -13.85 34.04 -5.66
C PRO A 9 -12.85 34.11 -4.49
N ARG A 10 -13.30 33.80 -3.27
CA ARG A 10 -12.42 33.65 -2.10
C ARG A 10 -11.52 32.41 -2.35
N GLU A 11 -10.22 32.62 -2.43
CA GLU A 11 -9.24 31.56 -2.42
C GLU A 11 -9.37 30.75 -1.13
N ALA A 12 -9.59 29.43 -1.25
CA ALA A 12 -9.51 28.52 -0.12
C ALA A 12 -8.08 28.53 0.46
N PRO A 13 -7.91 28.38 1.78
CA PRO A 13 -6.60 28.41 2.40
C PRO A 13 -5.72 27.29 1.80
N LYS A 14 -4.64 27.65 1.11
CA LYS A 14 -3.64 26.72 0.56
C LYS A 14 -3.02 25.95 1.73
N ARG A 15 -3.37 24.68 1.88
CA ARG A 15 -2.70 23.76 2.81
C ARG A 15 -1.21 23.78 2.46
N ARG A 16 -0.36 24.12 3.42
CA ARG A 16 1.10 24.16 3.21
C ARG A 16 1.61 22.74 3.16
N CYS A 17 1.96 22.26 1.98
CA CYS A 17 2.87 21.14 1.86
C CYS A 17 4.26 21.66 2.19
N PHE A 18 4.71 21.44 3.42
CA PHE A 18 6.09 21.69 3.75
C PHE A 18 6.98 20.72 2.98
N ALA A 19 8.11 21.21 2.45
CA ALA A 19 9.28 20.34 2.28
C ALA A 19 9.47 19.60 3.60
N PRO A 20 9.92 18.31 3.59
CA PRO A 20 9.99 17.52 4.81
C PRO A 20 10.72 18.36 5.88
N ALA A 21 9.96 18.84 6.87
CA ALA A 21 10.56 19.42 8.06
C ALA A 21 11.44 18.30 8.63
N GLN A 22 12.66 18.63 8.96
CA GLN A 22 13.53 17.75 9.72
C GLN A 22 12.76 17.41 11.00
N THR A 23 12.04 16.29 10.98
CA THR A 23 11.47 15.72 12.18
C THR A 23 12.67 15.36 13.04
N PRO A 24 12.74 15.81 14.31
CA PRO A 24 13.79 15.36 15.21
C PRO A 24 13.77 13.82 15.17
N ALA A 25 14.96 13.23 15.11
CA ALA A 25 15.11 11.78 15.14
C ALA A 25 14.26 11.25 16.30
N PRO A 26 13.45 10.20 16.11
CA PRO A 26 12.69 9.63 17.19
C PRO A 26 13.68 9.24 18.28
N GLN A 27 13.48 9.78 19.48
CA GLN A 27 14.17 9.30 20.66
C GLN A 27 13.91 7.81 20.71
N GLN A 28 14.96 7.02 20.80
CA GLN A 28 14.89 5.57 21.02
C GLN A 28 14.04 5.33 22.27
N GLY A 29 12.83 4.87 22.10
CA GLY A 29 11.89 4.59 23.15
C GLY A 29 10.48 5.02 22.77
N GLN A 30 9.63 4.05 22.38
CA GLN A 30 8.17 4.11 22.43
C GLN A 30 7.44 4.87 21.31
N GLY A 31 7.78 4.65 20.06
CA GLY A 31 6.96 5.04 18.91
C GLY A 31 6.49 3.84 18.08
N GLY A 32 6.27 2.68 18.68
CA GLY A 32 5.59 1.55 18.03
C GLY A 32 4.12 1.90 17.80
N ILE A 33 3.54 1.45 16.70
CA ILE A 33 2.09 1.42 16.52
C ILE A 33 1.53 0.83 17.82
N PRO A 34 0.70 1.54 18.60
CA PRO A 34 0.08 0.95 19.76
C PRO A 34 -0.97 -0.04 19.25
N LEU A 35 -0.54 -1.26 19.02
CA LEU A 35 -1.38 -2.39 18.72
C LEU A 35 -1.92 -2.90 20.05
N MET A 36 -3.24 -2.93 20.19
CA MET A 36 -3.85 -3.79 21.18
C MET A 36 -3.59 -5.21 20.70
N TYR A 37 -2.65 -5.91 21.36
CA TYR A 37 -2.47 -7.34 21.17
C TYR A 37 -3.76 -8.01 21.62
N GLY A 38 -4.55 -8.49 20.69
CA GLY A 38 -5.48 -9.57 20.97
C GLY A 38 -4.64 -10.82 21.32
N GLU A 39 -5.07 -11.60 22.28
CA GLU A 39 -4.58 -12.96 22.48
C GLU A 39 -4.68 -13.70 21.15
N ASP A 40 -3.75 -14.63 20.89
CA ASP A 40 -3.73 -15.50 19.72
C ASP A 40 -5.17 -15.89 19.32
N PRO A 41 -5.68 -15.46 18.13
CA PRO A 41 -7.07 -15.72 17.76
C PRO A 41 -7.36 -17.20 17.49
N GLY A 42 -6.43 -18.12 17.84
CA GLY A 42 -6.58 -19.56 17.63
C GLY A 42 -6.52 -19.99 16.16
N MET A 43 -6.20 -19.06 15.24
CA MET A 43 -5.98 -19.37 13.83
C MET A 43 -4.55 -19.84 13.62
N THR A 44 -4.28 -21.09 13.94
CA THR A 44 -2.96 -21.71 13.74
C THR A 44 -2.68 -21.87 12.25
N THR A 45 -1.50 -21.41 11.83
CA THR A 45 -0.95 -21.75 10.51
C THR A 45 -0.82 -23.27 10.43
N PRO A 46 -1.35 -23.94 9.39
CA PRO A 46 -1.18 -25.38 9.23
C PRO A 46 0.29 -25.77 9.29
N GLU A 47 0.63 -26.80 10.06
CA GLU A 47 2.00 -27.30 10.11
C GLU A 47 2.34 -28.05 8.82
N HIS A 48 3.29 -27.50 8.09
CA HIS A 48 3.92 -28.13 6.94
C HIS A 48 5.44 -28.05 7.08
N ASP A 49 6.16 -28.80 6.27
CA ASP A 49 7.61 -28.71 6.23
C ASP A 49 8.09 -27.45 5.47
N ALA A 50 9.34 -27.08 5.67
CA ALA A 50 9.95 -25.91 5.03
C ALA A 50 9.90 -25.95 3.49
N HIS A 51 9.98 -27.15 2.89
CA HIS A 51 9.88 -27.32 1.44
C HIS A 51 8.48 -27.04 0.92
N TRP A 52 7.46 -27.38 1.69
CA TRP A 52 6.08 -27.03 1.33
C TRP A 52 5.91 -25.51 1.26
N TYR A 53 6.38 -24.77 2.29
CA TYR A 53 6.29 -23.31 2.28
C TYR A 53 7.06 -22.69 1.11
N ASP A 54 8.28 -23.17 0.83
CA ASP A 54 9.04 -22.69 -0.32
C ASP A 54 8.33 -22.92 -1.65
N ARG A 55 7.70 -24.09 -1.84
CA ARG A 55 6.91 -24.36 -3.05
C ARG A 55 5.69 -23.44 -3.16
N MET A 56 4.97 -23.25 -2.05
CA MET A 56 3.75 -22.41 -2.03
C MET A 56 4.01 -20.95 -2.32
N TYR A 57 5.18 -20.44 -1.91
CA TYR A 57 5.55 -19.03 -2.12
C TYR A 57 6.48 -18.80 -3.32
N ASN A 58 6.87 -19.82 -4.06
CA ASN A 58 7.69 -19.68 -5.28
C ASN A 58 6.83 -19.47 -6.53
N ASN A 59 6.12 -18.34 -6.59
CA ASN A 59 5.20 -18.01 -7.68
C ASN A 59 5.88 -18.02 -9.06
N ARG A 60 7.18 -17.66 -9.12
CA ARG A 60 7.93 -17.65 -10.40
C ARG A 60 8.11 -19.06 -10.96
N ALA A 61 8.28 -20.06 -10.11
CA ALA A 61 8.35 -21.45 -10.58
C ALA A 61 7.00 -21.98 -11.10
N MET A 62 5.88 -21.38 -10.65
CA MET A 62 4.53 -21.77 -11.08
C MET A 62 4.12 -21.13 -12.41
N VAL A 63 4.82 -20.10 -12.87
CA VAL A 63 4.55 -19.39 -14.14
C VAL A 63 5.80 -19.43 -15.00
N PRO A 64 5.98 -20.47 -15.86
CA PRO A 64 7.21 -20.68 -16.64
C PRO A 64 7.63 -19.44 -17.46
N ASP A 65 6.67 -18.71 -18.01
CA ASP A 65 6.89 -17.55 -18.86
C ASP A 65 6.81 -16.21 -18.11
N PHE A 66 7.00 -16.20 -16.79
CA PHE A 66 6.84 -14.98 -15.98
C PHE A 66 7.71 -13.81 -16.50
N GLY A 67 8.87 -14.07 -17.10
CA GLY A 67 9.78 -13.04 -17.61
C GLY A 67 9.13 -12.13 -18.65
N GLN A 68 8.31 -12.68 -19.57
CA GLN A 68 7.62 -11.87 -20.59
C GLN A 68 6.63 -10.86 -20.00
N TYR A 69 6.01 -11.20 -18.86
CA TYR A 69 5.11 -10.27 -18.16
C TYR A 69 5.90 -9.13 -17.54
N PHE A 70 7.05 -9.40 -16.91
CA PHE A 70 7.93 -8.38 -16.34
C PHE A 70 8.46 -7.45 -17.42
N ASP A 71 8.96 -7.98 -18.55
CA ASP A 71 9.44 -7.18 -19.68
C ASP A 71 8.33 -6.29 -20.24
N ARG A 72 7.11 -6.80 -20.32
CA ARG A 72 5.95 -6.04 -20.71
C ARG A 72 5.64 -4.91 -19.72
N TRP A 73 5.62 -5.19 -18.42
CA TRP A 73 5.36 -4.17 -17.39
C TRP A 73 6.38 -3.05 -17.45
N VAL A 74 7.67 -3.37 -17.55
CA VAL A 74 8.76 -2.38 -17.68
C VAL A 74 8.54 -1.49 -18.90
N ARG A 75 8.28 -2.09 -20.07
CA ARG A 75 8.07 -1.36 -21.32
C ARG A 75 6.81 -0.47 -21.28
N GLU A 76 5.69 -1.00 -20.81
CA GLU A 76 4.44 -0.25 -20.71
C GLU A 76 4.54 0.84 -19.63
N SER A 77 5.23 0.59 -18.54
CA SER A 77 5.50 1.59 -17.51
C SER A 77 6.38 2.74 -18.01
N ALA A 78 7.41 2.44 -18.80
CA ALA A 78 8.22 3.48 -19.44
C ALA A 78 7.36 4.37 -20.35
N THR A 79 6.46 3.75 -21.13
CA THR A 79 5.50 4.46 -21.97
C THR A 79 4.55 5.34 -21.15
N ALA A 80 4.01 4.80 -20.05
CA ALA A 80 3.13 5.57 -19.16
C ALA A 80 3.84 6.79 -18.56
N ARG A 81 5.10 6.65 -18.12
CA ARG A 81 5.89 7.76 -17.57
C ARG A 81 6.35 8.79 -18.60
N SER A 82 6.35 8.47 -19.89
CA SER A 82 6.62 9.45 -20.94
C SER A 82 5.46 10.41 -21.22
N GLN A 83 4.30 10.15 -20.64
CA GLN A 83 3.12 11.01 -20.69
C GLN A 83 3.15 12.07 -19.55
N ALA A 84 2.11 12.91 -19.47
CA ALA A 84 2.02 13.92 -18.43
C ALA A 84 1.93 13.31 -17.01
N CYS A 85 3.06 13.21 -16.34
CA CYS A 85 3.16 12.75 -14.95
C CYS A 85 4.26 13.50 -14.20
N SER A 86 4.19 13.45 -12.86
CA SER A 86 5.27 13.93 -11.99
C SER A 86 5.98 12.71 -11.41
N THR A 87 7.22 12.47 -11.80
CA THR A 87 8.01 11.33 -11.34
C THR A 87 8.87 11.68 -10.13
N SER A 88 9.10 10.70 -9.27
CA SER A 88 10.02 10.78 -8.12
C SER A 88 9.76 11.97 -7.18
N VAL A 89 8.49 12.30 -6.96
CA VAL A 89 8.07 13.30 -5.96
C VAL A 89 8.34 12.75 -4.56
N ALA A 90 9.19 13.40 -3.78
CA ALA A 90 9.55 12.94 -2.44
C ALA A 90 8.39 13.07 -1.44
N TYR A 91 8.11 12.01 -0.69
CA TYR A 91 7.18 12.00 0.44
C TYR A 91 7.88 11.86 1.80
N GLY A 92 9.17 11.59 1.80
CA GLY A 92 10.01 11.44 2.97
C GLY A 92 11.46 11.79 2.68
N THR A 93 12.37 11.40 3.58
CA THR A 93 13.80 11.74 3.52
C THR A 93 14.68 10.64 2.93
N HIS A 94 14.21 9.40 2.93
CA HIS A 94 14.95 8.29 2.31
C HIS A 94 14.84 8.38 0.79
N SER A 95 15.88 7.99 0.06
CA SER A 95 15.96 8.08 -1.41
C SER A 95 14.84 7.30 -2.13
N THR A 96 14.34 6.23 -1.52
CA THR A 96 13.21 5.44 -2.04
C THR A 96 11.85 5.98 -1.62
N GLU A 97 11.77 6.94 -0.69
CA GLU A 97 10.51 7.55 -0.27
C GLU A 97 10.02 8.57 -1.32
N THR A 98 9.68 8.06 -2.51
CA THR A 98 9.24 8.84 -3.67
C THR A 98 7.95 8.29 -4.27
N LEU A 99 7.20 9.14 -4.98
CA LEU A 99 5.96 8.81 -5.66
C LEU A 99 6.07 9.18 -7.14
N ASP A 100 5.45 8.39 -8.02
CA ASP A 100 5.06 8.83 -9.35
C ASP A 100 3.57 9.21 -9.32
N ILE A 101 3.21 10.38 -9.85
CA ILE A 101 1.84 10.90 -9.81
C ILE A 101 1.37 11.18 -11.24
N PHE A 102 0.27 10.56 -11.60
CA PHE A 102 -0.43 10.72 -12.87
C PHE A 102 -1.69 11.56 -12.60
N PRO A 103 -1.68 12.86 -12.98
CA PRO A 103 -2.73 13.79 -12.60
C PRO A 103 -4.06 13.46 -13.29
N ALA A 104 -5.16 13.77 -12.61
CA ALA A 104 -6.47 13.72 -13.22
C ALA A 104 -6.68 14.92 -14.17
N ALA A 105 -7.55 14.74 -15.18
CA ALA A 105 -7.90 15.81 -16.11
C ALA A 105 -8.68 16.99 -15.46
N GLY A 106 -9.33 16.74 -14.33
CA GLY A 106 -10.13 17.73 -13.60
C GLY A 106 -9.89 17.70 -12.09
N PRO A 107 -10.42 18.68 -11.35
CA PRO A 107 -10.29 18.73 -9.91
C PRO A 107 -11.19 17.72 -9.20
N LYS A 108 -10.84 17.38 -7.95
CA LYS A 108 -11.62 16.48 -7.06
C LYS A 108 -11.83 15.07 -7.63
N ALA A 109 -10.88 14.58 -8.39
CA ALA A 109 -10.88 13.21 -8.89
C ALA A 109 -10.65 12.20 -7.75
N PRO A 110 -11.21 10.98 -7.82
CA PRO A 110 -10.81 9.94 -6.90
C PRO A 110 -9.31 9.67 -7.04
N VAL A 111 -8.67 9.37 -5.91
CA VAL A 111 -7.25 9.05 -5.87
C VAL A 111 -7.10 7.54 -5.77
N VAL A 112 -6.36 6.93 -6.69
CA VAL A 112 -5.99 5.52 -6.62
C VAL A 112 -4.49 5.43 -6.39
N LEU A 113 -4.11 4.89 -5.23
CA LEU A 113 -2.72 4.63 -4.89
C LEU A 113 -2.44 3.15 -5.15
N PHE A 114 -1.48 2.84 -6.05
CA PHE A 114 -1.11 1.47 -6.38
C PHE A 114 0.23 1.09 -5.76
N ILE A 115 0.24 0.07 -4.88
CA ILE A 115 1.43 -0.42 -4.20
C ILE A 115 1.91 -1.70 -4.90
N HIS A 116 3.17 -1.69 -5.35
CA HIS A 116 3.78 -2.82 -6.05
C HIS A 116 4.09 -3.99 -5.12
N GLY A 117 4.23 -5.18 -5.70
CA GLY A 117 4.63 -6.41 -5.04
C GLY A 117 6.14 -6.60 -4.98
N GLY A 118 6.56 -7.87 -4.96
CA GLY A 118 7.98 -8.26 -4.98
C GLY A 118 8.48 -8.77 -3.64
N TYR A 119 7.61 -9.34 -2.80
CA TYR A 119 7.97 -9.88 -1.48
C TYR A 119 8.78 -8.91 -0.61
N TRP A 120 8.46 -7.61 -0.64
CA TRP A 120 9.16 -6.54 0.11
C TRP A 120 10.68 -6.48 -0.14
N ARG A 121 11.23 -7.23 -1.11
CA ARG A 121 12.67 -7.39 -1.38
C ARG A 121 13.07 -7.13 -2.84
N SER A 122 12.14 -6.83 -3.70
CA SER A 122 12.39 -6.61 -5.14
C SER A 122 11.34 -5.74 -5.79
N LEU A 123 11.59 -5.32 -7.02
CA LEU A 123 10.79 -4.43 -7.85
C LEU A 123 10.82 -2.97 -7.40
N ASP A 124 10.25 -2.11 -8.22
CA ASP A 124 10.25 -0.66 -8.05
C ASP A 124 8.95 -0.07 -8.62
N LYS A 125 8.56 1.10 -8.15
CA LYS A 125 7.40 1.83 -8.70
C LYS A 125 7.48 2.03 -10.21
N SER A 126 8.72 2.15 -10.72
CA SER A 126 8.97 2.33 -12.15
C SER A 126 8.54 1.14 -13.01
N ASP A 127 8.45 -0.05 -12.44
CA ASP A 127 7.97 -1.25 -13.12
C ASP A 127 6.43 -1.33 -13.16
N HIS A 128 5.73 -0.46 -12.42
CA HIS A 128 4.29 -0.57 -12.17
C HIS A 128 3.47 0.64 -12.63
N SER A 129 4.09 1.61 -13.28
CA SER A 129 3.38 2.78 -13.84
C SER A 129 2.38 2.40 -14.95
N PHE A 130 2.46 1.19 -15.51
CA PHE A 130 1.53 0.67 -16.52
C PHE A 130 0.07 0.63 -16.05
N VAL A 131 -0.18 0.60 -14.74
CA VAL A 131 -1.55 0.61 -14.19
C VAL A 131 -2.24 1.97 -14.35
N ALA A 132 -1.46 3.05 -14.49
CA ALA A 132 -1.98 4.41 -14.42
C ALA A 132 -2.83 4.83 -15.64
N PRO A 133 -2.47 4.57 -16.91
CA PRO A 133 -3.21 5.09 -18.07
C PRO A 133 -4.69 4.71 -18.08
N ALA A 134 -5.01 3.46 -17.76
CA ALA A 134 -6.41 3.00 -17.74
C ALA A 134 -7.24 3.71 -16.66
N LEU A 135 -6.67 3.88 -15.46
CA LEU A 135 -7.35 4.52 -14.33
C LEU A 135 -7.48 6.04 -14.54
N VAL A 136 -6.44 6.69 -15.10
CA VAL A 136 -6.51 8.11 -15.48
C VAL A 136 -7.56 8.33 -16.56
N GLY A 137 -7.65 7.42 -17.55
CA GLY A 137 -8.69 7.44 -18.58
C GLY A 137 -10.11 7.32 -18.01
N GLN A 138 -10.28 6.75 -16.83
CA GLN A 138 -11.53 6.70 -16.08
C GLN A 138 -11.70 7.88 -15.09
N GLY A 139 -10.84 8.87 -15.17
CA GLY A 139 -10.93 10.11 -14.38
C GLY A 139 -10.30 10.06 -13.00
N ALA A 140 -9.47 9.07 -12.68
CA ALA A 140 -8.75 9.01 -11.42
C ALA A 140 -7.43 9.81 -11.46
N CYS A 141 -7.00 10.33 -10.30
CA CYS A 141 -5.62 10.71 -10.06
C CYS A 141 -4.87 9.47 -9.52
N VAL A 142 -3.81 9.03 -10.20
CA VAL A 142 -3.11 7.81 -9.83
C VAL A 142 -1.76 8.11 -9.19
N VAL A 143 -1.46 7.43 -8.09
CA VAL A 143 -0.20 7.56 -7.34
C VAL A 143 0.45 6.19 -7.24
N VAL A 144 1.72 6.10 -7.61
CA VAL A 144 2.51 4.87 -7.49
C VAL A 144 3.69 5.13 -6.55
N PRO A 145 3.60 4.75 -5.27
CA PRO A 145 4.67 4.94 -4.30
C PRO A 145 5.78 3.91 -4.48
N ASN A 146 7.01 4.32 -4.19
CA ASN A 146 8.12 3.43 -3.93
C ASN A 146 8.37 3.29 -2.43
N TYR A 147 9.12 2.28 -2.04
CA TYR A 147 9.54 2.02 -0.68
C TYR A 147 10.90 1.31 -0.65
N ALA A 148 11.59 1.37 0.47
CA ALA A 148 12.86 0.64 0.67
C ALA A 148 12.59 -0.87 0.77
N LEU A 149 13.58 -1.68 0.44
CA LEU A 149 13.46 -3.12 0.34
C LEU A 149 14.24 -3.85 1.44
N CYS A 150 13.72 -5.01 1.87
CA CYS A 150 14.47 -5.95 2.69
C CYS A 150 15.69 -6.49 1.90
N PRO A 151 16.82 -6.81 2.57
CA PRO A 151 17.05 -6.75 4.02
C PRO A 151 17.54 -5.39 4.54
N ALA A 152 17.65 -4.34 3.68
CA ALA A 152 18.15 -3.03 4.11
C ALA A 152 17.22 -2.37 5.14
N VAL A 153 15.93 -2.68 5.11
CA VAL A 153 14.91 -2.28 6.08
C VAL A 153 14.04 -3.48 6.44
N THR A 154 13.25 -3.35 7.50
CA THR A 154 12.26 -4.38 7.92
C THR A 154 10.91 -4.15 7.25
N ILE A 155 10.03 -5.17 7.25
CA ILE A 155 8.64 -5.00 6.79
C ILE A 155 7.91 -3.93 7.62
N SER A 156 8.19 -3.83 8.91
CA SER A 156 7.64 -2.78 9.78
C SER A 156 8.05 -1.38 9.32
N ASP A 157 9.31 -1.19 8.88
CA ASP A 157 9.77 0.08 8.33
C ASP A 157 9.06 0.41 7.02
N ILE A 158 8.85 -0.59 6.15
CA ILE A 158 8.13 -0.42 4.89
C ILE A 158 6.67 -0.02 5.15
N VAL A 159 5.99 -0.65 6.12
CA VAL A 159 4.65 -0.24 6.55
C VAL A 159 4.64 1.22 6.96
N MET A 160 5.61 1.67 7.76
CA MET A 160 5.71 3.07 8.18
C MET A 160 6.03 4.03 7.02
N GLN A 161 6.78 3.60 6.01
CA GLN A 161 6.97 4.38 4.79
C GLN A 161 5.64 4.56 4.04
N MET A 162 4.81 3.53 3.95
CA MET A 162 3.48 3.65 3.32
C MET A 162 2.52 4.55 4.13
N VAL A 163 2.59 4.52 5.47
CA VAL A 163 1.86 5.46 6.33
C VAL A 163 2.27 6.91 6.02
N LYS A 164 3.56 7.19 5.92
CA LYS A 164 4.08 8.51 5.53
C LYS A 164 3.60 8.92 4.13
N ALA A 165 3.66 7.99 3.16
CA ALA A 165 3.23 8.24 1.79
C ALA A 165 1.75 8.65 1.73
N LEU A 166 0.86 7.93 2.40
CA LEU A 166 -0.56 8.25 2.44
C LEU A 166 -0.86 9.56 3.18
N ALA A 167 -0.19 9.82 4.29
CA ALA A 167 -0.31 11.10 4.99
C ALA A 167 0.14 12.27 4.10
N TRP A 168 1.20 12.09 3.31
CA TRP A 168 1.65 13.07 2.32
C TRP A 168 0.63 13.24 1.19
N VAL A 169 0.13 12.14 0.62
CA VAL A 169 -0.90 12.16 -0.43
C VAL A 169 -2.14 12.91 0.05
N TRP A 170 -2.64 12.61 1.24
CA TRP A 170 -3.79 13.32 1.80
C TRP A 170 -3.59 14.84 1.92
N ARG A 171 -2.36 15.30 2.19
CA ARG A 171 -2.05 16.74 2.32
C ARG A 171 -1.82 17.46 1.00
N CYS A 172 -1.39 16.74 -0.03
CA CYS A 172 -0.79 17.37 -1.20
C CYS A 172 -1.45 17.05 -2.54
N ILE A 173 -2.27 16.01 -2.61
CA ILE A 173 -2.74 15.46 -3.89
C ILE A 173 -3.68 16.38 -4.67
N ASP A 174 -4.28 17.34 -4.02
CA ASP A 174 -5.12 18.38 -4.63
C ASP A 174 -4.38 19.18 -5.73
N ARG A 175 -3.06 19.28 -5.65
CA ARG A 175 -2.20 19.91 -6.67
C ARG A 175 -2.21 19.18 -8.02
N TRP A 176 -2.55 17.90 -8.01
CA TRP A 176 -2.65 17.04 -9.20
C TRP A 176 -4.09 16.67 -9.52
N GLY A 177 -5.04 17.45 -9.00
CA GLY A 177 -6.46 17.26 -9.27
C GLY A 177 -7.14 16.19 -8.43
N GLY A 178 -6.42 15.50 -7.54
CA GLY A 178 -6.97 14.47 -6.66
C GLY A 178 -7.78 15.06 -5.50
N ASP A 179 -8.79 14.32 -5.06
CA ASP A 179 -9.58 14.64 -3.87
C ASP A 179 -9.03 13.88 -2.65
N PRO A 180 -8.43 14.57 -1.66
CA PRO A 180 -7.90 13.93 -0.47
C PRO A 180 -8.95 13.22 0.40
N SER A 181 -10.24 13.49 0.19
CA SER A 181 -11.34 12.79 0.88
C SER A 181 -11.76 11.49 0.17
N ARG A 182 -11.17 11.15 -0.98
CA ARG A 182 -11.53 10.02 -1.83
C ARG A 182 -10.30 9.19 -2.22
N ILE A 183 -9.55 8.73 -1.18
CA ILE A 183 -8.34 7.91 -1.37
C ILE A 183 -8.70 6.43 -1.32
N HIS A 184 -8.38 5.73 -2.40
CA HIS A 184 -8.51 4.29 -2.57
C HIS A 184 -7.13 3.68 -2.80
N ILE A 185 -6.91 2.45 -2.36
CA ILE A 185 -5.64 1.77 -2.52
C ILE A 185 -5.85 0.49 -3.34
N ALA A 186 -4.98 0.25 -4.29
CA ALA A 186 -4.82 -1.06 -4.90
C ALA A 186 -3.40 -1.57 -4.64
N GLY A 187 -3.23 -2.88 -4.47
CA GLY A 187 -1.90 -3.44 -4.27
C GLY A 187 -1.85 -4.90 -4.71
N HIS A 188 -0.69 -5.32 -5.19
CA HIS A 188 -0.46 -6.69 -5.63
C HIS A 188 0.54 -7.39 -4.72
N SER A 189 0.25 -8.63 -4.28
CA SER A 189 1.14 -9.47 -3.49
C SER A 189 1.59 -8.77 -2.19
N ALA A 190 2.89 -8.52 -1.97
CA ALA A 190 3.39 -7.70 -0.87
C ALA A 190 2.73 -6.30 -0.83
N GLY A 191 2.39 -5.71 -1.99
CA GLY A 191 1.62 -4.48 -2.06
C GLY A 191 0.18 -4.64 -1.59
N GLY A 192 -0.43 -5.80 -1.80
CA GLY A 192 -1.76 -6.16 -1.25
C GLY A 192 -1.74 -6.25 0.27
N HIS A 193 -0.68 -6.83 0.84
CA HIS A 193 -0.42 -6.80 2.28
C HIS A 193 -0.32 -5.36 2.79
N LEU A 194 0.53 -4.54 2.17
CA LEU A 194 0.72 -3.14 2.58
C LEU A 194 -0.59 -2.34 2.47
N ALA A 195 -1.41 -2.61 1.46
CA ALA A 195 -2.72 -1.98 1.32
C ALA A 195 -3.68 -2.35 2.46
N ALA A 196 -3.70 -3.62 2.88
CA ALA A 196 -4.47 -4.07 4.04
C ALA A 196 -3.95 -3.44 5.35
N MET A 197 -2.62 -3.34 5.52
CA MET A 197 -2.02 -2.64 6.66
C MET A 197 -2.45 -1.17 6.73
N MET A 198 -2.55 -0.48 5.57
CA MET A 198 -3.02 0.91 5.50
C MET A 198 -4.50 1.04 5.87
N MET A 199 -5.32 0.05 5.55
CA MET A 199 -6.72 0.03 5.96
C MET A 199 -6.89 -0.20 7.47
N ALA A 200 -6.02 -1.00 8.10
CA ALA A 200 -5.98 -1.24 9.54
C ALA A 200 -5.33 -0.09 10.33
N CYS A 201 -4.70 0.87 9.67
CA CYS A 201 -3.94 1.95 10.32
C CYS A 201 -4.84 2.87 11.14
N GLN A 202 -4.45 3.14 12.38
CA GLN A 202 -5.11 4.10 13.27
C GLN A 202 -4.56 5.52 13.01
N TRP A 203 -5.01 6.14 11.93
CA TRP A 203 -4.49 7.39 11.38
C TRP A 203 -4.35 8.52 12.39
N GLN A 204 -5.35 8.74 13.23
CA GLN A 204 -5.35 9.81 14.25
C GLN A 204 -4.32 9.56 15.37
N ARG A 205 -3.92 8.30 15.60
CA ARG A 205 -2.83 7.97 16.53
C ARG A 205 -1.46 8.23 15.92
N TYR A 206 -1.35 8.09 14.59
CA TYR A 206 -0.13 8.47 13.89
C TYR A 206 0.02 10.00 13.84
N GLN A 207 -1.02 10.71 13.41
CA GLN A 207 -1.06 12.18 13.43
C GLN A 207 -2.52 12.65 13.61
N PRO A 208 -2.80 13.48 14.63
CA PRO A 208 -4.17 13.86 15.03
C PRO A 208 -4.96 14.63 13.98
N ASP A 209 -4.30 15.27 13.01
CA ASP A 209 -4.93 16.00 11.91
C ASP A 209 -5.45 15.12 10.76
N LEU A 210 -5.06 13.84 10.74
CA LEU A 210 -5.51 12.89 9.71
C LEU A 210 -6.91 12.38 10.02
N PRO A 211 -7.78 12.20 9.00
CA PRO A 211 -9.11 11.61 9.20
C PRO A 211 -9.00 10.13 9.59
N ALA A 212 -9.86 9.68 10.48
CA ALA A 212 -9.88 8.28 10.90
C ALA A 212 -10.15 7.32 9.72
N ASP A 213 -10.97 7.77 8.75
CA ASP A 213 -11.38 7.06 7.54
C ASP A 213 -10.57 7.50 6.30
N LEU A 214 -9.28 7.77 6.44
CA LEU A 214 -8.41 8.25 5.36
C LEU A 214 -8.48 7.35 4.12
N VAL A 215 -8.46 6.04 4.30
CA VAL A 215 -8.60 5.03 3.24
C VAL A 215 -10.06 4.63 3.10
N LYS A 216 -10.64 4.83 1.90
CA LYS A 216 -12.06 4.56 1.63
C LYS A 216 -12.31 3.12 1.19
N SER A 217 -11.42 2.56 0.38
CA SER A 217 -11.46 1.15 0.00
C SER A 217 -10.09 0.64 -0.43
N VAL A 218 -9.96 -0.68 -0.39
CA VAL A 218 -8.75 -1.40 -0.80
C VAL A 218 -9.12 -2.48 -1.80
N LEU A 219 -8.35 -2.59 -2.90
CA LEU A 219 -8.29 -3.76 -3.76
C LEU A 219 -6.96 -4.45 -3.51
N SER A 220 -6.99 -5.62 -2.89
CA SER A 220 -5.81 -6.42 -2.61
C SER A 220 -5.78 -7.63 -3.54
N ILE A 221 -4.81 -7.67 -4.43
CA ILE A 221 -4.64 -8.73 -5.43
C ILE A 221 -3.55 -9.66 -4.92
N SER A 222 -3.90 -10.93 -4.67
CA SER A 222 -2.98 -11.96 -4.16
C SER A 222 -2.24 -11.50 -2.89
N GLY A 223 -2.96 -10.85 -1.97
CA GLY A 223 -2.40 -10.29 -0.74
C GLY A 223 -1.97 -11.34 0.27
N LEU A 224 -1.05 -10.97 1.15
CA LEU A 224 -0.53 -11.79 2.24
C LEU A 224 -1.00 -11.18 3.56
N TYR A 225 -1.80 -11.89 4.35
CA TYR A 225 -2.48 -11.26 5.50
C TYR A 225 -2.04 -11.81 6.86
N GLU A 226 -1.21 -12.85 6.87
CA GLU A 226 -0.44 -13.29 8.01
C GLU A 226 0.99 -13.64 7.58
N LEU A 227 1.97 -13.31 8.40
CA LEU A 227 3.38 -13.44 8.04
C LEU A 227 4.08 -14.64 8.68
N ASP A 228 3.38 -15.43 9.51
CA ASP A 228 3.96 -16.63 10.12
C ASP A 228 4.29 -17.68 9.05
N SER A 229 3.36 -17.94 8.12
CA SER A 229 3.60 -18.86 7.00
C SER A 229 4.70 -18.36 6.06
N VAL A 230 4.81 -17.04 5.88
CA VAL A 230 5.89 -16.41 5.09
C VAL A 230 7.25 -16.60 5.79
N MET A 231 7.29 -16.45 7.12
CA MET A 231 8.49 -16.65 7.94
C MET A 231 8.98 -18.09 7.88
N ARG A 232 8.07 -19.07 7.71
CA ARG A 232 8.39 -20.51 7.61
C ARG A 232 9.00 -20.92 6.26
N SER A 233 9.01 -20.03 5.25
CA SER A 233 9.70 -20.26 3.98
C SER A 233 11.18 -19.87 4.09
N PRO A 234 12.14 -20.79 4.07
CA PRO A 234 13.57 -20.49 4.08
C PRO A 234 13.99 -19.55 2.95
N MET A 235 13.42 -19.73 1.76
CA MET A 235 13.68 -18.89 0.59
C MET A 235 13.31 -17.41 0.85
N LEU A 236 12.22 -17.14 1.53
CA LEU A 236 11.81 -15.78 1.87
C LEU A 236 12.53 -15.27 3.12
N GLN A 237 12.65 -16.11 4.14
CA GLN A 237 13.26 -15.74 5.41
C GLN A 237 14.73 -15.33 5.27
N SER A 238 15.45 -15.90 4.30
CA SER A 238 16.84 -15.53 4.02
C SER A 238 17.05 -14.05 3.65
N ALA A 239 16.00 -13.38 3.17
CA ALA A 239 16.04 -11.97 2.80
C ALA A 239 15.17 -11.08 3.70
N LEU A 240 14.07 -11.61 4.23
CA LEU A 240 13.12 -10.84 5.03
C LEU A 240 13.54 -10.70 6.49
N HIS A 241 14.31 -11.67 7.01
CA HIS A 241 14.76 -11.71 8.41
C HIS A 241 13.61 -11.44 9.41
N LEU A 242 12.41 -12.00 9.13
CA LEU A 242 11.24 -11.83 9.97
C LEU A 242 11.50 -12.36 11.39
N THR A 243 11.07 -11.58 12.36
CA THR A 243 11.00 -12.00 13.77
C THR A 243 9.55 -12.24 14.16
N GLN A 244 9.32 -13.00 15.24
CA GLN A 244 7.97 -13.23 15.77
C GLN A 244 7.27 -11.91 16.09
N GLU A 245 7.99 -10.91 16.62
CA GLU A 245 7.43 -9.58 16.87
C GLU A 245 6.93 -8.89 15.58
N GLN A 246 7.72 -8.97 14.51
CA GLN A 246 7.30 -8.41 13.21
C GLN A 246 6.10 -9.15 12.63
N VAL A 247 6.06 -10.48 12.76
CA VAL A 247 4.92 -11.30 12.35
C VAL A 247 3.65 -10.83 13.06
N LEU A 248 3.69 -10.68 14.39
CA LEU A 248 2.55 -10.18 15.17
C LEU A 248 2.12 -8.78 14.77
N ARG A 249 3.09 -7.87 14.54
CA ARG A 249 2.82 -6.47 14.24
C ARG A 249 2.39 -6.19 12.80
N CYS A 250 2.74 -7.08 11.87
CA CYS A 250 2.55 -6.86 10.44
C CYS A 250 1.64 -7.91 9.78
N SER A 251 0.82 -8.62 10.55
CA SER A 251 -0.18 -9.56 10.03
C SER A 251 -1.58 -8.93 10.11
N PRO A 252 -2.12 -8.38 9.01
CA PRO A 252 -3.44 -7.72 9.03
C PRO A 252 -4.56 -8.60 9.55
N ALA A 253 -4.53 -9.92 9.25
CA ALA A 253 -5.55 -10.85 9.73
C ALA A 253 -5.55 -11.02 11.25
N TRP A 254 -4.48 -10.66 11.95
CA TRP A 254 -4.39 -10.69 13.41
C TRP A 254 -4.69 -9.35 14.07
N MET A 255 -5.05 -8.35 13.26
CA MET A 255 -5.46 -7.04 13.74
C MET A 255 -6.98 -6.93 13.84
N PRO A 256 -7.50 -6.05 14.70
CA PRO A 256 -8.92 -5.74 14.71
C PRO A 256 -9.42 -5.31 13.33
N SER A 257 -10.64 -5.76 12.99
CA SER A 257 -11.30 -5.32 11.75
C SER A 257 -11.41 -3.79 11.71
N PRO A 258 -11.09 -3.14 10.57
CA PRO A 258 -11.19 -1.69 10.43
C PRO A 258 -12.60 -1.18 10.72
N ALA A 259 -12.69 -0.01 11.36
CA ALA A 259 -13.98 0.60 11.69
C ALA A 259 -14.74 1.12 10.46
N SER A 260 -14.06 1.42 9.37
CA SER A 260 -14.64 1.98 8.15
C SER A 260 -13.95 1.46 6.88
N GLY A 261 -14.58 1.71 5.73
CA GLY A 261 -14.09 1.28 4.43
C GLY A 261 -14.40 -0.19 4.12
N SER A 262 -13.97 -0.65 2.94
CA SER A 262 -14.10 -2.04 2.49
C SER A 262 -12.82 -2.51 1.83
N LEU A 263 -12.54 -3.80 1.92
CA LEU A 263 -11.44 -4.44 1.22
C LEU A 263 -11.99 -5.53 0.30
N ILE A 264 -11.66 -5.44 -0.98
CA ILE A 264 -11.89 -6.53 -1.94
C ILE A 264 -10.59 -7.30 -2.03
N SER A 265 -10.63 -8.58 -1.63
CA SER A 265 -9.49 -9.50 -1.74
C SER A 265 -9.73 -10.45 -2.90
N VAL A 266 -8.78 -10.53 -3.80
CA VAL A 266 -8.83 -11.43 -4.95
C VAL A 266 -7.53 -12.21 -5.09
N ALA A 267 -7.63 -13.46 -5.50
CA ALA A 267 -6.50 -14.31 -5.88
C ALA A 267 -6.82 -15.03 -7.19
N GLY A 268 -5.81 -15.32 -7.98
CA GLY A 268 -5.98 -16.10 -9.20
C GLY A 268 -6.35 -17.56 -8.85
N ALA A 269 -7.28 -18.13 -9.58
CA ALA A 269 -7.77 -19.51 -9.32
C ALA A 269 -6.69 -20.60 -9.47
N LEU A 270 -5.59 -20.29 -10.12
CA LEU A 270 -4.45 -21.19 -10.32
C LEU A 270 -3.25 -20.85 -9.43
N GLU A 271 -3.40 -19.92 -8.50
CA GLU A 271 -2.37 -19.64 -7.49
C GLU A 271 -2.26 -20.78 -6.47
N SER A 272 -1.17 -20.77 -5.70
CA SER A 272 -0.96 -21.82 -4.69
C SER A 272 -2.03 -21.79 -3.59
N ASP A 273 -2.22 -22.94 -2.94
CA ASP A 273 -3.14 -23.09 -1.81
C ASP A 273 -2.86 -22.06 -0.70
N ALA A 274 -1.60 -21.65 -0.51
CA ALA A 274 -1.25 -20.62 0.45
C ALA A 274 -1.87 -19.25 0.10
N PHE A 275 -1.85 -18.83 -1.17
CA PHE A 275 -2.48 -17.58 -1.60
C PHE A 275 -4.01 -17.65 -1.53
N ILE A 276 -4.60 -18.79 -1.94
CA ILE A 276 -6.04 -19.01 -1.79
C ILE A 276 -6.43 -18.96 -0.31
N ARG A 277 -5.64 -19.60 0.56
CA ARG A 277 -5.84 -19.55 2.02
C ARG A 277 -5.80 -18.12 2.55
N HIS A 278 -4.82 -17.30 2.16
CA HIS A 278 -4.77 -15.89 2.58
C HIS A 278 -6.05 -15.14 2.22
N ASN A 279 -6.61 -15.39 1.03
CA ASN A 279 -7.84 -14.74 0.59
C ASN A 279 -9.03 -15.08 1.50
N HIS A 280 -9.16 -16.33 1.94
CA HIS A 280 -10.18 -16.73 2.91
C HIS A 280 -9.89 -16.19 4.32
N LEU A 281 -8.63 -16.26 4.75
CA LEU A 281 -8.20 -15.86 6.08
C LEU A 281 -8.57 -14.41 6.41
N ILE A 282 -8.36 -13.48 5.49
CA ILE A 282 -8.69 -12.06 5.76
C ILE A 282 -10.20 -11.85 5.83
N GLN A 283 -10.99 -12.59 5.06
CA GLN A 283 -12.45 -12.53 5.12
C GLN A 283 -12.97 -13.09 6.46
N GLU A 284 -12.39 -14.19 6.93
CA GLU A 284 -12.71 -14.77 8.24
C GLU A 284 -12.36 -13.81 9.38
N ALA A 285 -11.17 -13.19 9.32
CA ALA A 285 -10.67 -12.29 10.34
C ALA A 285 -11.47 -10.98 10.44
N TRP A 286 -11.77 -10.34 9.31
CA TRP A 286 -12.42 -9.03 9.28
C TRP A 286 -13.93 -9.08 9.02
N GLY A 287 -14.46 -10.25 8.64
CA GLY A 287 -15.87 -10.48 8.38
C GLY A 287 -16.33 -9.97 7.00
N ARG A 288 -17.43 -10.54 6.53
CA ARG A 288 -18.03 -10.24 5.21
C ARG A 288 -18.54 -8.80 5.06
N GLU A 289 -18.78 -8.11 6.17
CA GLU A 289 -19.15 -6.70 6.12
C GLU A 289 -18.01 -5.81 5.60
N ARG A 290 -16.76 -6.17 5.93
CA ARG A 290 -15.56 -5.45 5.49
C ARG A 290 -14.96 -6.04 4.22
N ILE A 291 -15.16 -7.33 3.99
CA ILE A 291 -14.65 -8.09 2.85
C ILE A 291 -15.84 -8.78 2.17
N PRO A 292 -16.57 -8.04 1.31
CA PRO A 292 -17.75 -8.55 0.62
C PRO A 292 -17.45 -9.66 -0.40
#